data_79c239a6a881dff34a5d9b553fef9eaa
#
_entry.id   79c239a6a881dff34a5d9b553fef9eaa
#
_cell.length_a   1.000
_cell.length_b   1.000
_cell.length_c   1.000
_cell.angle_alpha   90.00
_cell.angle_beta   90.00
_cell.angle_gamma   90.00
#
_symmetry.space_group_name_H-M   'P 1'
#
loop_
_entity.id
_entity.type
_entity.pdbx_description
1 polymer ?
#
loop_
_entity_poly.entity_id
_entity_poly.type
_entity_poly.pdbx_seq_one_letter_code
_entity_poly.pdbx_strand_id
1 'polypeptide(L)'
;MRVEGWKLELKTTREEHIRPKEDFGSYLNSAIEDLRNKESKENIPIDARVGAKVEEVSQKYSIPKELILAIIKQESNFNPKAYNKNKDGTEDRGLMQVNYQHNLRLMKEYGIENPDQLYDIETNIEIGARILYENFKRFGNWVMAVKAYNGLKANNWDYVKGVFEKISLFR
;
A
#
# COMPACT_ATOMS: atom_id res chain seq x y z
N MET A 1 -34.65 19.35 45.77
CA MET A 1 -33.50 19.80 45.03
C MET A 1 -33.09 18.67 44.09
N ARG A 2 -33.49 18.74 42.80
CA ARG A 2 -33.21 17.73 41.79
C ARG A 2 -31.93 18.13 41.06
N VAL A 3 -30.92 17.27 41.02
CA VAL A 3 -29.73 17.41 40.18
C VAL A 3 -29.99 16.67 38.89
N GLU A 4 -30.19 17.42 37.80
CA GLU A 4 -30.34 16.89 36.47
C GLU A 4 -28.97 16.49 35.92
N GLY A 5 -28.91 15.21 35.46
CA GLY A 5 -27.72 14.63 34.90
C GLY A 5 -27.41 15.19 33.49
N TRP A 6 -26.19 15.63 33.28
CA TRP A 6 -25.63 15.96 31.98
C TRP A 6 -25.34 14.68 31.20
N LYS A 7 -26.21 14.31 30.26
CA LYS A 7 -25.87 13.34 29.20
C LYS A 7 -24.97 14.02 28.19
N LEU A 8 -23.69 13.65 28.18
CA LEU A 8 -22.80 13.94 27.06
C LEU A 8 -23.24 13.08 25.87
N GLU A 9 -23.92 13.67 24.90
CA GLU A 9 -24.05 13.10 23.57
C GLU A 9 -22.70 13.21 22.86
N LEU A 10 -21.95 12.11 22.83
CA LEU A 10 -20.81 11.94 21.93
C LEU A 10 -21.36 11.88 20.50
N LYS A 11 -21.32 12.99 19.79
CA LYS A 11 -21.54 13.02 18.34
C LYS A 11 -20.43 12.25 17.66
N THR A 12 -20.71 11.01 17.32
CA THR A 12 -19.90 10.18 16.41
C THR A 12 -20.02 10.68 14.98
N THR A 13 -19.26 11.73 14.63
CA THR A 13 -19.25 12.30 13.28
C THR A 13 -17.89 12.10 12.58
N ARG A 14 -17.23 10.95 12.75
CA ARG A 14 -15.91 10.73 12.13
C ARG A 14 -15.73 9.41 11.37
N GLU A 15 -16.72 8.53 11.35
CA GLU A 15 -16.59 7.21 10.70
C GLU A 15 -17.22 7.10 9.30
N GLU A 16 -18.08 8.03 8.88
CA GLU A 16 -18.85 7.89 7.64
C GLU A 16 -18.07 8.15 6.35
N HIS A 17 -16.85 8.73 6.41
CA HIS A 17 -16.09 9.07 5.21
C HIS A 17 -15.02 8.05 4.78
N ILE A 18 -14.89 6.92 5.47
CA ILE A 18 -13.81 5.93 5.24
C ILE A 18 -14.35 4.58 4.74
N ARG A 19 -15.66 4.35 4.78
CA ARG A 19 -16.23 3.11 4.24
C ARG A 19 -16.32 3.20 2.71
N PRO A 20 -15.80 2.21 1.98
CA PRO A 20 -16.11 2.07 0.56
C PRO A 20 -17.63 2.04 0.40
N LYS A 21 -18.19 2.76 -0.57
CA LYS A 21 -19.59 2.59 -0.94
C LYS A 21 -19.82 1.11 -1.24
N GLU A 22 -20.98 0.55 -0.89
CA GLU A 22 -21.33 -0.87 -1.10
C GLU A 22 -21.02 -1.36 -2.52
N ASP A 23 -21.10 -0.47 -3.48
CA ASP A 23 -20.76 -0.65 -4.89
C ASP A 23 -19.29 -1.00 -5.15
N PHE A 24 -18.34 -0.49 -4.36
CA PHE A 24 -16.91 -0.80 -4.54
C PHE A 24 -16.54 -2.21 -4.05
N GLY A 25 -17.19 -2.71 -3.02
CA GLY A 25 -16.98 -4.08 -2.52
C GLY A 25 -17.47 -5.14 -3.50
N SER A 26 -18.63 -4.94 -4.10
CA SER A 26 -19.17 -5.81 -5.16
C SER A 26 -18.35 -5.71 -6.45
N TYR A 27 -17.90 -4.51 -6.82
CA TYR A 27 -16.98 -4.29 -7.94
C TYR A 27 -15.64 -5.03 -7.72
N LEU A 28 -15.06 -4.94 -6.53
CA LEU A 28 -13.80 -5.61 -6.20
C LEU A 28 -13.94 -7.14 -6.26
N ASN A 29 -15.05 -7.70 -5.77
CA ASN A 29 -15.33 -9.13 -5.85
C ASN A 29 -15.52 -9.59 -7.29
N SER A 30 -16.23 -8.82 -8.13
CA SER A 30 -16.37 -9.09 -9.55
C SER A 30 -15.02 -9.04 -10.28
N ALA A 31 -14.19 -8.02 -10.01
CA ALA A 31 -12.86 -7.91 -10.59
C ALA A 31 -11.95 -9.08 -10.16
N ILE A 32 -12.05 -9.54 -8.92
CA ILE A 32 -11.31 -10.72 -8.44
C ILE A 32 -11.80 -12.00 -9.14
N GLU A 33 -13.10 -12.16 -9.39
CA GLU A 33 -13.65 -13.30 -10.14
C GLU A 33 -13.28 -13.26 -11.63
N ASP A 34 -13.34 -12.10 -12.26
CA ASP A 34 -12.91 -11.91 -13.65
C ASP A 34 -11.42 -12.22 -13.84
N LEU A 35 -10.61 -11.88 -12.83
CA LEU A 35 -9.16 -12.19 -12.79
C LEU A 35 -8.89 -13.69 -12.62
N ARG A 36 -9.77 -14.43 -11.95
CA ARG A 36 -9.67 -15.90 -11.86
C ARG A 36 -9.88 -16.61 -13.20
N ASN A 37 -10.60 -15.98 -14.11
CA ASN A 37 -10.99 -16.55 -15.41
C ASN A 37 -10.07 -16.14 -16.57
N LYS A 38 -9.17 -15.19 -16.38
CA LYS A 38 -8.15 -14.78 -17.36
C LYS A 38 -6.85 -15.52 -17.11
N GLU A 39 -6.69 -16.70 -17.69
CA GLU A 39 -5.39 -17.35 -17.89
C GLU A 39 -4.59 -16.57 -18.95
N SER A 40 -3.80 -15.59 -18.52
CA SER A 40 -2.65 -15.13 -19.29
C SER A 40 -1.56 -14.72 -18.29
N LYS A 41 -0.69 -15.67 -17.97
CA LYS A 41 0.56 -15.36 -17.26
C LYS A 41 1.43 -14.54 -18.22
N GLU A 42 1.39 -13.22 -18.11
CA GLU A 42 2.50 -12.42 -18.60
C GLU A 42 3.75 -12.91 -17.85
N ASN A 43 4.72 -13.42 -18.59
CA ASN A 43 6.01 -13.77 -18.01
C ASN A 43 6.78 -12.47 -17.74
N ILE A 44 6.49 -11.82 -16.60
CA ILE A 44 7.14 -10.58 -16.18
C ILE A 44 8.51 -10.98 -15.63
N PRO A 45 9.62 -10.58 -16.27
CA PRO A 45 10.95 -10.86 -15.76
C PRO A 45 11.16 -10.07 -14.45
N ILE A 46 11.25 -10.78 -13.33
CA ILE A 46 11.53 -10.20 -12.02
C ILE A 46 13.00 -10.43 -11.68
N ASP A 47 13.72 -9.37 -11.35
CA ASP A 47 15.09 -9.46 -10.84
C ASP A 47 15.14 -10.42 -9.63
N ALA A 48 16.13 -11.29 -9.59
CA ALA A 48 16.24 -12.32 -8.54
C ALA A 48 16.32 -11.72 -7.12
N ARG A 49 16.95 -10.55 -6.96
CA ARG A 49 17.03 -9.85 -5.68
C ARG A 49 15.66 -9.32 -5.25
N VAL A 50 14.89 -8.77 -6.20
CA VAL A 50 13.50 -8.35 -5.95
C VAL A 50 12.67 -9.54 -5.50
N GLY A 51 12.73 -10.66 -6.23
CA GLY A 51 12.00 -11.90 -5.89
C GLY A 51 12.36 -12.42 -4.50
N ALA A 52 13.64 -12.53 -4.20
CA ALA A 52 14.13 -12.99 -2.89
C ALA A 52 13.67 -12.08 -1.74
N LYS A 53 13.78 -10.74 -1.91
CA LYS A 53 13.38 -9.81 -0.87
C LYS A 53 11.87 -9.75 -0.69
N VAL A 54 11.09 -9.87 -1.76
CA VAL A 54 9.62 -9.96 -1.68
C VAL A 54 9.21 -11.21 -0.90
N GLU A 55 9.84 -12.36 -1.15
CA GLU A 55 9.55 -13.59 -0.39
C GLU A 55 9.87 -13.41 1.11
N GLU A 56 11.03 -12.83 1.43
CA GLU A 56 11.45 -12.56 2.81
C GLU A 56 10.42 -11.67 3.55
N VAL A 57 10.05 -10.52 2.99
CA VAL A 57 9.13 -9.58 3.66
C VAL A 57 7.69 -10.09 3.67
N SER A 58 7.29 -10.89 2.68
CA SER A 58 6.01 -11.59 2.65
C SER A 58 5.86 -12.50 3.87
N GLN A 59 6.87 -13.32 4.15
CA GLN A 59 6.91 -14.18 5.33
C GLN A 59 6.98 -13.38 6.63
N LYS A 60 7.89 -12.39 6.69
CA LYS A 60 8.11 -11.55 7.87
C LYS A 60 6.87 -10.80 8.34
N TYR A 61 6.09 -10.26 7.41
CA TYR A 61 4.93 -9.42 7.70
C TYR A 61 3.59 -10.10 7.40
N SER A 62 3.59 -11.36 6.94
CA SER A 62 2.39 -12.09 6.50
C SER A 62 1.60 -11.33 5.43
N ILE A 63 2.30 -10.68 4.49
CA ILE A 63 1.70 -9.98 3.35
C ILE A 63 1.68 -10.95 2.16
N PRO A 64 0.55 -11.11 1.43
CA PRO A 64 0.56 -11.88 0.19
C PRO A 64 1.64 -11.36 -0.78
N LYS A 65 2.54 -12.22 -1.23
CA LYS A 65 3.65 -11.81 -2.12
C LYS A 65 3.16 -11.18 -3.42
N GLU A 66 2.05 -11.68 -3.95
CA GLU A 66 1.41 -11.18 -5.15
C GLU A 66 0.95 -9.73 -4.96
N LEU A 67 0.53 -9.35 -3.75
CA LEU A 67 0.17 -7.98 -3.42
C LEU A 67 1.37 -7.05 -3.42
N ILE A 68 2.51 -7.49 -2.87
CA ILE A 68 3.77 -6.71 -2.89
C ILE A 68 4.22 -6.50 -4.33
N LEU A 69 4.24 -7.56 -5.13
CA LEU A 69 4.62 -7.51 -6.55
C LEU A 69 3.67 -6.59 -7.36
N ALA A 70 2.37 -6.65 -7.08
CA ALA A 70 1.38 -5.79 -7.73
C ALA A 70 1.61 -4.30 -7.39
N ILE A 71 1.96 -3.98 -6.15
CA ILE A 71 2.34 -2.62 -5.75
C ILE A 71 3.60 -2.19 -6.47
N ILE A 72 4.67 -3.00 -6.50
CA ILE A 72 5.92 -2.68 -7.23
C ILE A 72 5.62 -2.44 -8.71
N LYS A 73 4.78 -3.27 -9.33
CA LYS A 73 4.36 -3.07 -10.73
C LYS A 73 3.60 -1.76 -10.91
N GLN A 74 2.72 -1.41 -10.01
CA GLN A 74 1.92 -0.18 -10.04
C GLN A 74 2.78 1.06 -9.84
N GLU A 75 3.72 1.03 -8.88
CA GLU A 75 4.50 2.20 -8.47
C GLU A 75 5.65 2.52 -9.41
N SER A 76 6.36 1.52 -9.89
CA SER A 76 7.62 1.71 -10.60
C SER A 76 7.78 0.89 -11.89
N ASN A 77 6.83 -0.02 -12.15
CA ASN A 77 7.01 -1.03 -13.20
C ASN A 77 8.34 -1.80 -13.05
N PHE A 78 8.72 -2.16 -11.81
CA PHE A 78 9.99 -2.80 -11.45
C PHE A 78 11.24 -1.97 -11.71
N ASN A 79 11.15 -0.65 -11.86
CA ASN A 79 12.31 0.23 -12.00
C ASN A 79 12.85 0.61 -10.61
N PRO A 80 14.04 0.12 -10.18
CA PRO A 80 14.60 0.46 -8.87
C PRO A 80 15.08 1.93 -8.79
N LYS A 81 15.21 2.61 -9.93
CA LYS A 81 15.58 4.02 -10.02
C LYS A 81 14.39 4.96 -10.28
N ALA A 82 13.16 4.45 -10.11
CA ALA A 82 11.99 5.28 -10.27
C ALA A 82 11.99 6.44 -9.27
N TYR A 83 11.60 7.61 -9.77
CA TYR A 83 11.55 8.86 -9.01
C TYR A 83 10.29 9.63 -9.38
N ASN A 84 9.62 10.17 -8.37
CA ASN A 84 8.49 11.06 -8.55
C ASN A 84 8.59 12.25 -7.57
N LYS A 85 8.28 13.45 -8.05
CA LYS A 85 8.16 14.64 -7.21
C LYS A 85 6.71 15.00 -7.03
N ASN A 86 6.26 15.05 -5.79
CA ASN A 86 4.90 15.36 -5.41
C ASN A 86 4.59 16.86 -5.44
N LYS A 87 3.32 17.22 -5.49
CA LYS A 87 2.88 18.62 -5.50
C LYS A 87 3.24 19.39 -4.23
N ASP A 88 3.38 18.69 -3.11
CA ASP A 88 3.81 19.25 -1.82
C ASP A 88 5.33 19.40 -1.71
N GLY A 89 6.06 19.06 -2.77
CA GLY A 89 7.51 19.15 -2.86
C GLY A 89 8.25 17.93 -2.30
N THR A 90 7.56 16.96 -1.69
CA THR A 90 8.16 15.70 -1.25
C THR A 90 8.47 14.79 -2.44
N GLU A 91 9.25 13.75 -2.21
CA GLU A 91 9.77 12.90 -3.28
C GLU A 91 9.63 11.42 -2.93
N ASP A 92 9.19 10.63 -3.93
CA ASP A 92 9.05 9.19 -3.83
C ASP A 92 10.16 8.51 -4.64
N ARG A 93 10.75 7.44 -4.10
CA ARG A 93 11.90 6.77 -4.69
C ARG A 93 11.77 5.26 -4.70
N GLY A 94 12.31 4.65 -5.75
CA GLY A 94 12.56 3.23 -5.87
C GLY A 94 11.34 2.38 -6.22
N LEU A 95 11.46 1.08 -6.02
CA LEU A 95 10.51 0.07 -6.48
C LEU A 95 9.09 0.27 -5.95
N MET A 96 8.95 0.61 -4.68
CA MET A 96 7.67 0.81 -4.00
C MET A 96 7.35 2.30 -3.79
N GLN A 97 8.07 3.22 -4.46
CA GLN A 97 7.88 4.67 -4.40
C GLN A 97 7.74 5.18 -2.97
N VAL A 98 8.74 4.84 -2.15
CA VAL A 98 8.76 5.23 -0.74
C VAL A 98 9.08 6.71 -0.59
N ASN A 99 8.23 7.44 0.15
CA ASN A 99 8.44 8.85 0.48
C ASN A 99 9.28 8.99 1.76
N TYR A 100 10.48 9.58 1.62
CA TYR A 100 11.39 9.76 2.75
C TYR A 100 10.80 10.70 3.82
N GLN A 101 10.30 11.86 3.40
CA GLN A 101 9.81 12.90 4.30
C GLN A 101 8.56 12.48 5.08
N HIS A 102 7.64 11.75 4.42
CA HIS A 102 6.44 11.25 5.08
C HIS A 102 6.70 10.10 6.06
N ASN A 103 7.86 9.44 5.95
CA ASN A 103 8.20 8.26 6.73
C ASN A 103 9.44 8.44 7.62
N LEU A 104 9.74 9.66 8.09
CA LEU A 104 10.94 9.98 8.89
C LEU A 104 11.12 9.07 10.12
N ARG A 105 10.03 8.64 10.76
CA ARG A 105 10.09 7.69 11.88
C ARG A 105 10.72 6.37 11.45
N LEU A 106 10.26 5.81 10.33
CA LEU A 106 10.82 4.57 9.79
C LEU A 106 12.24 4.76 9.28
N MET A 107 12.53 5.90 8.62
CA MET A 107 13.90 6.19 8.18
C MET A 107 14.88 6.15 9.35
N LYS A 108 14.53 6.79 10.46
CA LYS A 108 15.33 6.76 11.69
C LYS A 108 15.43 5.36 12.29
N GLU A 109 14.33 4.60 12.34
CA GLU A 109 14.29 3.22 12.86
C GLU A 109 15.22 2.28 12.08
N TYR A 110 15.33 2.48 10.76
CA TYR A 110 16.15 1.66 9.87
C TYR A 110 17.53 2.27 9.55
N GLY A 111 17.92 3.36 10.21
CA GLY A 111 19.22 4.01 10.01
C GLY A 111 19.39 4.63 8.60
N ILE A 112 18.29 5.04 7.97
CA ILE A 112 18.32 5.66 6.64
C ILE A 112 18.48 7.17 6.82
N GLU A 113 19.65 7.68 6.51
CA GLU A 113 20.02 9.09 6.70
C GLU A 113 19.91 9.91 5.42
N ASN A 114 19.99 9.24 4.27
CA ASN A 114 19.92 9.87 2.95
C ASN A 114 18.78 9.28 2.12
N PRO A 115 17.91 10.11 1.51
CA PRO A 115 16.84 9.65 0.63
C PRO A 115 17.30 8.74 -0.51
N ASP A 116 18.54 8.88 -1.01
CA ASP A 116 19.05 8.06 -2.10
C ASP A 116 19.29 6.58 -1.70
N GLN A 117 19.36 6.29 -0.39
CA GLN A 117 19.39 4.90 0.09
C GLN A 117 18.10 4.14 -0.26
N LEU A 118 17.00 4.85 -0.56
CA LEU A 118 15.75 4.25 -1.02
C LEU A 118 15.81 3.75 -2.49
N TYR A 119 16.90 3.96 -3.21
CA TYR A 119 17.14 3.31 -4.51
C TYR A 119 17.74 1.90 -4.38
N ASP A 120 18.16 1.52 -3.17
CA ASP A 120 18.57 0.15 -2.89
C ASP A 120 17.34 -0.76 -2.86
N ILE A 121 17.42 -1.89 -3.56
CA ILE A 121 16.31 -2.82 -3.77
C ILE A 121 15.78 -3.35 -2.45
N GLU A 122 16.67 -3.89 -1.64
CA GLU A 122 16.35 -4.56 -0.39
C GLU A 122 15.77 -3.55 0.62
N THR A 123 16.41 -2.40 0.75
CA THR A 123 15.96 -1.30 1.63
C THR A 123 14.58 -0.79 1.23
N ASN A 124 14.36 -0.56 -0.06
CA ASN A 124 13.09 -0.01 -0.55
C ASN A 124 11.91 -0.96 -0.32
N ILE A 125 12.10 -2.25 -0.65
CA ILE A 125 11.07 -3.27 -0.44
C ILE A 125 10.80 -3.47 1.05
N GLU A 126 11.82 -3.49 1.90
CA GLU A 126 11.67 -3.61 3.36
C GLU A 126 10.80 -2.48 3.92
N ILE A 127 11.14 -1.24 3.60
CA ILE A 127 10.41 -0.07 4.09
C ILE A 127 8.99 -0.02 3.52
N GLY A 128 8.82 -0.25 2.22
CA GLY A 128 7.51 -0.27 1.57
C GLY A 128 6.59 -1.34 2.17
N ALA A 129 7.10 -2.56 2.36
CA ALA A 129 6.37 -3.64 3.00
C ALA A 129 6.01 -3.30 4.47
N ARG A 130 6.91 -2.66 5.21
CA ARG A 130 6.64 -2.21 6.59
C ARG A 130 5.53 -1.17 6.63
N ILE A 131 5.51 -0.19 5.72
CA ILE A 131 4.43 0.80 5.61
C ILE A 131 3.09 0.11 5.33
N LEU A 132 3.06 -0.83 4.38
CA LEU A 132 1.86 -1.57 4.03
C LEU A 132 1.34 -2.41 5.20
N TYR A 133 2.24 -3.06 5.93
CA TYR A 133 1.91 -3.83 7.13
C TYR A 133 1.34 -2.95 8.25
N GLU A 134 1.91 -1.79 8.53
CA GLU A 134 1.38 -0.85 9.53
C GLU A 134 -0.02 -0.36 9.16
N ASN A 135 -0.26 -0.11 7.86
CA ASN A 135 -1.59 0.21 7.36
C ASN A 135 -2.56 -0.97 7.55
N PHE A 136 -2.14 -2.20 7.25
CA PHE A 136 -2.97 -3.38 7.48
C PHE A 136 -3.31 -3.54 8.98
N LYS A 137 -2.35 -3.38 9.86
CA LYS A 137 -2.60 -3.40 11.31
C LYS A 137 -3.59 -2.35 11.76
N ARG A 138 -3.59 -1.19 11.13
CA ARG A 138 -4.49 -0.08 11.44
C ARG A 138 -5.92 -0.32 10.96
N PHE A 139 -6.10 -0.91 9.77
CA PHE A 139 -7.40 -1.00 9.10
C PHE A 139 -8.00 -2.41 9.08
N GLY A 140 -7.22 -3.45 9.35
CA GLY A 140 -7.68 -4.83 9.41
C GLY A 140 -8.01 -5.47 8.05
N ASN A 141 -7.77 -4.76 6.93
CA ASN A 141 -7.99 -5.30 5.59
C ASN A 141 -7.03 -4.70 4.55
N TRP A 142 -6.73 -5.48 3.51
CA TRP A 142 -5.76 -5.10 2.49
C TRP A 142 -6.24 -3.98 1.57
N VAL A 143 -7.52 -3.84 1.31
CA VAL A 143 -8.08 -2.78 0.47
C VAL A 143 -7.78 -1.41 1.08
N MET A 144 -8.07 -1.26 2.37
CA MET A 144 -7.80 -0.03 3.09
C MET A 144 -6.31 0.20 3.34
N ALA A 145 -5.53 -0.88 3.53
CA ALA A 145 -4.08 -0.79 3.64
C ALA A 145 -3.44 -0.24 2.36
N VAL A 146 -3.83 -0.74 1.20
CA VAL A 146 -3.40 -0.25 -0.13
C VAL A 146 -3.87 1.18 -0.37
N LYS A 147 -5.13 1.49 -0.03
CA LYS A 147 -5.65 2.85 -0.12
C LYS A 147 -4.80 3.83 0.69
N ALA A 148 -4.50 3.48 1.94
CA ALA A 148 -3.71 4.32 2.85
C ALA A 148 -2.24 4.44 2.39
N TYR A 149 -1.71 3.41 1.73
CA TYR A 149 -0.37 3.42 1.16
C TYR A 149 -0.16 4.56 0.18
N ASN A 150 -1.10 4.76 -0.73
CA ASN A 150 -1.07 5.85 -1.73
C ASN A 150 -1.67 7.18 -1.22
N GLY A 151 -2.21 7.20 0.00
CA GLY A 151 -2.77 8.40 0.63
C GLY A 151 -4.23 8.26 1.04
N LEU A 152 -4.46 8.12 2.35
CA LEU A 152 -5.78 7.82 2.92
C LEU A 152 -6.87 8.84 2.56
N LYS A 153 -6.52 10.12 2.48
CA LYS A 153 -7.47 11.21 2.21
C LYS A 153 -7.71 11.45 0.71
N ALA A 154 -6.90 10.87 -0.16
CA ALA A 154 -7.03 11.02 -1.59
C ALA A 154 -8.24 10.25 -2.14
N ASN A 155 -8.85 10.76 -3.22
CA ASN A 155 -9.79 9.98 -4.02
C ASN A 155 -9.00 9.08 -4.98
N ASN A 156 -8.40 8.01 -4.44
CA ASN A 156 -7.45 7.15 -5.12
C ASN A 156 -7.96 5.70 -5.30
N TRP A 157 -9.26 5.53 -5.46
CA TRP A 157 -9.85 4.21 -5.69
C TRP A 157 -9.38 3.57 -7.00
N ASP A 158 -9.08 4.36 -8.04
CA ASP A 158 -8.47 3.86 -9.28
C ASP A 158 -7.08 3.25 -9.05
N TYR A 159 -6.30 3.84 -8.13
CA TYR A 159 -5.04 3.25 -7.70
C TYR A 159 -5.26 1.88 -7.04
N VAL A 160 -6.19 1.81 -6.08
CA VAL A 160 -6.53 0.55 -5.39
C VAL A 160 -6.95 -0.51 -6.39
N LYS A 161 -7.89 -0.18 -7.29
CA LYS A 161 -8.33 -1.04 -8.38
C LYS A 161 -7.15 -1.54 -9.20
N GLY A 162 -6.29 -0.63 -9.67
CA GLY A 162 -5.13 -0.97 -10.49
C GLY A 162 -4.14 -1.92 -9.80
N VAL A 163 -3.94 -1.78 -8.48
CA VAL A 163 -3.11 -2.72 -7.70
C VAL A 163 -3.76 -4.11 -7.66
N PHE A 164 -5.05 -4.19 -7.32
CA PHE A 164 -5.73 -5.49 -7.20
C PHE A 164 -5.88 -6.22 -8.54
N GLU A 165 -6.08 -5.51 -9.65
CA GLU A 165 -6.06 -6.08 -11.00
C GLU A 165 -4.71 -6.73 -11.33
N LYS A 166 -3.61 -6.12 -10.89
CA LYS A 166 -2.26 -6.63 -11.15
C LYS A 166 -1.88 -7.88 -10.34
N ILE A 167 -2.62 -8.22 -9.30
CA ILE A 167 -2.39 -9.45 -8.52
C ILE A 167 -2.44 -10.69 -9.42
N SER A 168 -3.32 -10.72 -10.40
CA SER A 168 -3.46 -11.85 -11.33
C SER A 168 -2.22 -12.13 -12.17
N LEU A 169 -1.37 -11.10 -12.38
CA LEU A 169 -0.13 -11.24 -13.15
C LEU A 169 0.93 -12.11 -12.44
N PHE A 170 0.76 -12.34 -11.13
CA PHE A 170 1.76 -12.99 -10.27
C PHE A 170 1.27 -14.29 -9.60
N ARG A 171 0.09 -14.79 -9.99
CA ARG A 171 -0.51 -16.05 -9.49
C ARG A 171 -0.04 -17.27 -10.25
#